data_982c96014e7b2e1c253f97299b51dc41
#
_entry.id   982c96014e7b2e1c253f97299b51dc41
#
_cell.length_a   1.000
_cell.length_b   1.000
_cell.length_c   1.000
_cell.angle_alpha   90.00
_cell.angle_beta   90.00
_cell.angle_gamma   90.00
#
_symmetry.space_group_name_H-M   'P 1'
#
loop_
_entity.id
_entity.type
_entity.pdbx_description
1 polymer ?
#
loop_
_entity_poly.entity_id
_entity_poly.type
_entity_poly.pdbx_seq_one_letter_code
_entity_poly.pdbx_strand_id
1 'polypeptide(L)'
;MKICIVTIATGRYIQFVEKLLDKITEHFLVDHDIHCLLFTDNDMDEVSENIKVSQIEHKPWPEPALKKYNYINTEREYLKDFDYVYLFDADVDIVDTVGEEVMEDLVGVLHPWKVLEDKSVYPYEGREKSTAYVSDSDRDRYYAAAFTGGKSKNFLKMAEIISARVSEDEENGIIAVWHDESHLNKYFNEYPPVDLPPSYMFPEELMGN
;
A
#
# COMPACT_ATOMS: atom_id res chain seq x y z
N MET A 1 -9.53 -13.40 -13.77
CA MET A 1 -9.79 -13.08 -12.35
C MET A 1 -10.24 -11.63 -12.26
N LYS A 2 -11.00 -11.26 -11.24
CA LYS A 2 -11.43 -9.89 -11.00
C LYS A 2 -10.51 -9.25 -9.96
N ILE A 3 -9.83 -8.16 -10.34
CA ILE A 3 -8.78 -7.53 -9.54
C ILE A 3 -9.14 -6.08 -9.28
N CYS A 4 -8.95 -5.61 -8.05
CA CYS A 4 -9.13 -4.20 -7.71
C CYS A 4 -7.78 -3.58 -7.34
N ILE A 5 -7.45 -2.49 -8.03
CA ILE A 5 -6.34 -1.61 -7.68
C ILE A 5 -6.89 -0.49 -6.81
N VAL A 6 -6.29 -0.28 -5.65
CA VAL A 6 -6.66 0.79 -4.72
C VAL A 6 -5.57 1.84 -4.75
N THR A 7 -5.95 3.10 -4.85
CA THR A 7 -5.03 4.24 -4.70
C THR A 7 -5.69 5.39 -3.96
N ILE A 8 -4.88 6.18 -3.27
CA ILE A 8 -5.32 7.34 -2.50
C ILE A 8 -4.59 8.57 -3.06
N ALA A 9 -5.36 9.50 -3.62
CA ALA A 9 -4.82 10.69 -4.27
C ALA A 9 -5.58 11.94 -3.87
N THR A 10 -5.16 12.60 -2.78
CA THR A 10 -5.77 13.84 -2.32
C THR A 10 -4.93 15.05 -2.69
N GLY A 11 -5.59 16.21 -2.81
CA GLY A 11 -4.95 17.48 -3.16
C GLY A 11 -4.16 17.36 -4.46
N ARG A 12 -2.88 17.72 -4.44
CA ARG A 12 -2.03 17.71 -5.63
C ARG A 12 -1.71 16.31 -6.18
N TYR A 13 -1.90 15.24 -5.39
CA TYR A 13 -1.58 13.88 -5.85
C TYR A 13 -2.52 13.38 -6.93
N ILE A 14 -3.69 13.99 -7.10
CA ILE A 14 -4.62 13.68 -8.20
C ILE A 14 -3.94 13.77 -9.58
N GLN A 15 -2.93 14.62 -9.75
CA GLN A 15 -2.20 14.78 -11.02
C GLN A 15 -1.46 13.52 -11.49
N PHE A 16 -1.20 12.56 -10.59
CA PHE A 16 -0.50 11.32 -10.91
C PHE A 16 -1.44 10.19 -11.33
N VAL A 17 -2.74 10.32 -11.00
CA VAL A 17 -3.72 9.22 -11.14
C VAL A 17 -3.89 8.79 -12.59
N GLU A 18 -4.02 9.73 -13.53
CA GLU A 18 -4.19 9.40 -14.96
C GLU A 18 -3.01 8.54 -15.46
N LYS A 19 -1.77 8.97 -15.19
CA LYS A 19 -0.57 8.23 -15.57
C LYS A 19 -0.54 6.85 -14.92
N LEU A 20 -0.87 6.73 -13.63
CA LEU A 20 -0.90 5.45 -12.92
C LEU A 20 -1.92 4.49 -13.55
N LEU A 21 -3.12 4.97 -13.88
CA LEU A 21 -4.17 4.15 -14.49
C LEU A 21 -3.78 3.67 -15.89
N ASP A 22 -3.15 4.52 -16.70
CA ASP A 22 -2.60 4.15 -18.00
C ASP A 22 -1.56 3.03 -17.84
N LYS A 23 -0.61 3.19 -16.91
CA LYS A 23 0.43 2.22 -16.66
C LYS A 23 -0.09 0.89 -16.09
N ILE A 24 -1.10 0.93 -15.24
CA ILE A 24 -1.80 -0.29 -14.79
C ILE A 24 -2.38 -1.04 -16.01
N THR A 25 -3.06 -0.33 -16.89
CA THR A 25 -3.67 -0.93 -18.09
C THR A 25 -2.64 -1.50 -19.07
N GLU A 26 -1.48 -0.85 -19.18
CA GLU A 26 -0.40 -1.26 -20.09
C GLU A 26 0.44 -2.43 -19.55
N HIS A 27 0.63 -2.52 -18.22
CA HIS A 27 1.69 -3.34 -17.66
C HIS A 27 1.28 -4.27 -16.52
N PHE A 28 0.16 -4.00 -15.82
CA PHE A 28 -0.16 -4.75 -14.59
C PHE A 28 -1.27 -5.77 -14.84
N LEU A 29 -0.92 -7.07 -14.77
CA LEU A 29 -1.89 -8.19 -14.88
C LEU A 29 -2.88 -8.03 -16.04
N VAL A 30 -2.36 -7.64 -17.22
CA VAL A 30 -3.12 -7.18 -18.38
C VAL A 30 -4.15 -8.18 -18.94
N ASP A 31 -4.02 -9.47 -18.62
CA ASP A 31 -4.95 -10.53 -19.05
C ASP A 31 -6.12 -10.72 -18.07
N HIS A 32 -6.28 -9.82 -17.09
CA HIS A 32 -7.32 -9.91 -16.07
C HIS A 32 -8.32 -8.75 -16.13
N ASP A 33 -9.43 -8.92 -15.42
CA ASP A 33 -10.48 -7.91 -15.28
C ASP A 33 -10.09 -6.89 -14.20
N ILE A 34 -9.49 -5.77 -14.61
CA ILE A 34 -8.93 -4.75 -13.73
C ILE A 34 -9.95 -3.66 -13.45
N HIS A 35 -10.21 -3.43 -12.17
CA HIS A 35 -10.97 -2.32 -11.64
C HIS A 35 -10.10 -1.44 -10.74
N CYS A 36 -10.47 -0.18 -10.59
CA CYS A 36 -9.79 0.75 -9.71
C CYS A 36 -10.75 1.31 -8.65
N LEU A 37 -10.26 1.44 -7.43
CA LEU A 37 -10.89 2.19 -6.35
C LEU A 37 -9.99 3.37 -6.01
N LEU A 38 -10.45 4.57 -6.35
CA LEU A 38 -9.75 5.82 -6.11
C LEU A 38 -10.38 6.55 -4.91
N PHE A 39 -9.58 6.77 -3.86
CA PHE A 39 -9.94 7.68 -2.78
C PHE A 39 -9.38 9.07 -3.07
N THR A 40 -10.24 10.08 -3.14
CA THR A 40 -9.84 11.45 -3.47
C THR A 40 -10.78 12.49 -2.87
N ASP A 41 -10.30 13.71 -2.72
CA ASP A 41 -11.09 14.91 -2.38
C ASP A 41 -11.50 15.71 -3.62
N ASN A 42 -11.09 15.27 -4.82
CA ASN A 42 -11.37 15.96 -6.06
C ASN A 42 -12.66 15.41 -6.71
N ASP A 43 -13.45 16.32 -7.28
CA ASP A 43 -14.57 15.94 -8.11
C ASP A 43 -14.06 15.34 -9.43
N MET A 44 -14.60 14.17 -9.79
CA MET A 44 -14.27 13.46 -11.02
C MET A 44 -15.52 13.41 -11.89
N ASP A 45 -15.57 14.30 -12.89
CA ASP A 45 -16.77 14.48 -13.74
C ASP A 45 -17.05 13.29 -14.64
N GLU A 46 -16.01 12.65 -15.17
CA GLU A 46 -16.13 11.47 -16.03
C GLU A 46 -15.06 10.42 -15.67
N VAL A 47 -15.50 9.26 -15.22
CA VAL A 47 -14.63 8.11 -14.94
C VAL A 47 -15.14 6.89 -15.71
N SER A 48 -14.24 6.00 -16.10
CA SER A 48 -14.59 4.74 -16.74
C SER A 48 -15.41 3.85 -15.80
N GLU A 49 -16.25 2.97 -16.36
CA GLU A 49 -17.14 2.08 -15.60
C GLU A 49 -16.39 1.16 -14.61
N ASN A 50 -15.12 0.88 -14.88
CA ASN A 50 -14.26 0.08 -14.01
C ASN A 50 -13.55 0.89 -12.93
N ILE A 51 -13.82 2.21 -12.81
CA ILE A 51 -13.24 3.07 -11.78
C ILE A 51 -14.35 3.48 -10.79
N LYS A 52 -14.18 3.08 -9.53
CA LYS A 52 -15.01 3.57 -8.45
C LYS A 52 -14.27 4.70 -7.73
N VAL A 53 -14.93 5.84 -7.58
CA VAL A 53 -14.44 6.98 -6.78
C VAL A 53 -15.10 6.96 -5.41
N SER A 54 -14.29 6.99 -4.36
CA SER A 54 -14.74 7.16 -2.97
C SER A 54 -14.25 8.51 -2.45
N GLN A 55 -15.18 9.40 -2.16
CA GLN A 55 -14.87 10.75 -1.70
C GLN A 55 -14.37 10.72 -0.27
N ILE A 56 -13.21 11.35 -0.04
CA ILE A 56 -12.61 11.56 1.29
C ILE A 56 -12.23 13.02 1.46
N GLU A 57 -12.13 13.49 2.69
CA GLU A 57 -11.68 14.86 2.96
C GLU A 57 -10.16 14.95 2.81
N HIS A 58 -9.67 16.00 2.13
CA HIS A 58 -8.24 16.29 2.12
C HIS A 58 -7.74 16.65 3.51
N LYS A 59 -6.72 15.96 3.96
CA LYS A 59 -6.02 16.23 5.21
C LYS A 59 -4.53 16.49 4.95
N PRO A 60 -3.88 17.30 5.78
CA PRO A 60 -2.45 17.50 5.65
C PRO A 60 -1.68 16.19 5.96
N TRP A 61 -0.49 16.08 5.36
CA TRP A 61 0.44 15.01 5.72
C TRP A 61 0.73 15.03 7.24
N PRO A 62 0.82 13.86 7.91
CA PRO A 62 0.90 12.50 7.35
C PRO A 62 -0.44 11.76 7.24
N GLU A 63 -1.57 12.39 7.51
CA GLU A 63 -2.85 11.70 7.66
C GLU A 63 -3.26 10.85 6.44
N PRO A 64 -3.11 11.28 5.18
CA PRO A 64 -3.46 10.45 4.02
C PRO A 64 -2.66 9.15 3.93
N ALA A 65 -1.38 9.18 4.31
CA ALA A 65 -0.54 7.98 4.39
C ALA A 65 -0.90 7.14 5.61
N LEU A 66 -0.91 7.73 6.80
CA LEU A 66 -1.19 7.03 8.06
C LEU A 66 -2.52 6.28 8.01
N LYS A 67 -3.57 6.87 7.43
CA LYS A 67 -4.94 6.35 7.41
C LYS A 67 -5.33 5.61 6.14
N LYS A 68 -4.39 5.26 5.27
CA LYS A 68 -4.75 4.56 4.02
C LYS A 68 -5.55 3.27 4.26
N TYR A 69 -5.22 2.48 5.27
CA TYR A 69 -5.96 1.27 5.62
C TYR A 69 -7.32 1.55 6.28
N ASN A 70 -7.47 2.69 6.96
CA ASN A 70 -8.77 3.13 7.48
C ASN A 70 -9.72 3.46 6.32
N TYR A 71 -9.25 4.21 5.31
CA TYR A 71 -10.03 4.48 4.10
C TYR A 71 -10.41 3.19 3.36
N ILE A 72 -9.45 2.28 3.15
CA ILE A 72 -9.70 0.98 2.52
C ILE A 72 -10.83 0.21 3.23
N ASN A 73 -10.85 0.21 4.54
CA ASN A 73 -11.89 -0.48 5.32
C ASN A 73 -13.29 0.13 5.14
N THR A 74 -13.43 1.40 4.76
CA THR A 74 -14.75 1.98 4.46
C THR A 74 -15.39 1.36 3.22
N GLU A 75 -14.56 0.81 2.32
CA GLU A 75 -15.00 0.16 1.08
C GLU A 75 -14.87 -1.37 1.12
N ARG A 76 -14.76 -1.95 2.31
CA ARG A 76 -14.59 -3.39 2.51
C ARG A 76 -15.64 -4.23 1.80
N GLU A 77 -16.92 -3.80 1.84
CA GLU A 77 -18.02 -4.51 1.21
C GLU A 77 -17.92 -4.56 -0.32
N TYR A 78 -17.34 -3.53 -0.92
CA TYR A 78 -17.03 -3.52 -2.34
C TYR A 78 -15.82 -4.41 -2.67
N LEU A 79 -14.75 -4.28 -1.89
CA LEU A 79 -13.48 -4.97 -2.15
C LEU A 79 -13.56 -6.49 -1.96
N LYS A 80 -14.47 -7.01 -1.13
CA LYS A 80 -14.63 -8.46 -0.93
C LYS A 80 -15.10 -9.23 -2.17
N ASP A 81 -15.67 -8.52 -3.17
CA ASP A 81 -16.18 -9.12 -4.40
C ASP A 81 -15.08 -9.34 -5.46
N PHE A 82 -13.83 -8.97 -5.14
CA PHE A 82 -12.66 -9.19 -5.98
C PHE A 82 -11.87 -10.41 -5.54
N ASP A 83 -11.20 -11.06 -6.49
CA ASP A 83 -10.29 -12.18 -6.22
C ASP A 83 -8.99 -11.66 -5.54
N TYR A 84 -8.47 -10.53 -6.07
CA TYR A 84 -7.25 -9.89 -5.59
C TYR A 84 -7.46 -8.39 -5.41
N VAL A 85 -6.75 -7.83 -4.44
CA VAL A 85 -6.69 -6.38 -4.18
C VAL A 85 -5.23 -5.96 -4.04
N TYR A 86 -4.85 -4.91 -4.76
CA TYR A 86 -3.52 -4.31 -4.67
C TYR A 86 -3.62 -2.83 -4.35
N LEU A 87 -2.75 -2.35 -3.50
CA LEU A 87 -2.58 -0.95 -3.14
C LEU A 87 -1.35 -0.39 -3.83
N PHE A 88 -1.52 0.72 -4.54
CA PHE A 88 -0.44 1.54 -5.08
C PHE A 88 -0.51 2.96 -4.52
N ASP A 89 0.63 3.53 -4.14
CA ASP A 89 0.71 4.96 -3.97
C ASP A 89 0.55 5.65 -5.34
N ALA A 90 -0.09 6.82 -5.37
CA ALA A 90 -0.52 7.45 -6.62
C ALA A 90 0.63 7.87 -7.54
N ASP A 91 1.83 8.08 -6.98
CA ASP A 91 3.04 8.51 -7.68
C ASP A 91 3.97 7.35 -8.10
N VAL A 92 3.47 6.12 -8.03
CA VAL A 92 4.17 4.94 -8.57
C VAL A 92 4.11 4.92 -10.10
N ASP A 93 5.22 4.60 -10.74
CA ASP A 93 5.32 4.41 -12.19
C ASP A 93 5.64 2.94 -12.51
N ILE A 94 4.77 2.26 -13.26
CA ILE A 94 4.98 0.87 -13.67
C ILE A 94 5.68 0.90 -15.04
N VAL A 95 6.95 0.51 -15.07
CA VAL A 95 7.81 0.65 -16.25
C VAL A 95 8.04 -0.65 -17.01
N ASP A 96 7.59 -1.78 -16.47
CA ASP A 96 7.72 -3.10 -17.10
C ASP A 96 6.52 -3.98 -16.72
N THR A 97 6.36 -5.09 -17.42
CA THR A 97 5.24 -6.01 -17.21
C THR A 97 5.29 -6.67 -15.83
N VAL A 98 4.18 -6.57 -15.11
CA VAL A 98 3.92 -7.29 -13.86
C VAL A 98 2.87 -8.37 -14.14
N GLY A 99 3.27 -9.62 -14.03
CA GLY A 99 2.45 -10.78 -14.33
C GLY A 99 1.91 -11.50 -13.09
N GLU A 100 1.62 -12.80 -13.25
CA GLU A 100 0.99 -13.63 -12.21
C GLU A 100 1.90 -13.89 -10.99
N GLU A 101 3.17 -13.50 -11.03
CA GLU A 101 4.11 -13.62 -9.91
C GLU A 101 3.71 -12.80 -8.66
N VAL A 102 2.79 -11.85 -8.82
CA VAL A 102 2.22 -11.10 -7.68
C VAL A 102 0.90 -11.70 -7.17
N MET A 103 0.36 -12.74 -7.83
CA MET A 103 -0.93 -13.34 -7.49
C MET A 103 -0.81 -14.36 -6.35
N GLU A 104 -0.38 -13.89 -5.19
CA GLU A 104 -0.12 -14.67 -3.99
C GLU A 104 -1.13 -14.36 -2.87
N ASP A 105 -1.00 -15.05 -1.75
CA ASP A 105 -1.83 -14.77 -0.56
C ASP A 105 -1.66 -13.33 -0.08
N LEU A 106 -0.42 -12.88 0.05
CA LEU A 106 0.01 -11.50 0.24
C LEU A 106 1.42 -11.34 -0.34
N VAL A 107 1.69 -10.19 -0.95
CA VAL A 107 3.02 -9.78 -1.41
C VAL A 107 3.48 -8.51 -0.71
N GLY A 108 4.78 -8.41 -0.46
CA GLY A 108 5.43 -7.22 0.06
C GLY A 108 6.75 -6.98 -0.68
N VAL A 109 7.02 -5.73 -1.05
CA VAL A 109 8.25 -5.36 -1.74
C VAL A 109 9.36 -5.08 -0.75
N LEU A 110 10.48 -5.79 -0.84
CA LEU A 110 11.66 -5.50 -0.03
C LEU A 110 12.15 -4.08 -0.31
N HIS A 111 12.33 -3.30 0.75
CA HIS A 111 12.60 -1.87 0.63
C HIS A 111 13.96 -1.62 -0.05
N PRO A 112 14.01 -0.90 -1.20
CA PRO A 112 15.21 -0.79 -2.04
C PRO A 112 16.42 -0.17 -1.33
N TRP A 113 16.18 0.77 -0.40
CA TRP A 113 17.22 1.38 0.40
C TRP A 113 17.74 0.51 1.55
N LYS A 114 16.97 -0.55 1.92
CA LYS A 114 17.23 -1.35 3.12
C LYS A 114 17.73 -2.75 2.84
N VAL A 115 17.44 -3.30 1.67
CA VAL A 115 17.78 -4.69 1.34
C VAL A 115 19.29 -4.99 1.39
N LEU A 116 20.15 -3.98 1.24
CA LEU A 116 21.61 -4.10 1.29
C LEU A 116 22.20 -3.64 2.65
N GLU A 117 21.37 -3.14 3.57
CA GLU A 117 21.81 -2.66 4.87
C GLU A 117 21.75 -3.76 5.93
N ASP A 118 22.50 -3.56 7.03
CA ASP A 118 22.36 -4.41 8.20
C ASP A 118 20.98 -4.23 8.85
N LYS A 119 20.35 -5.32 9.25
CA LYS A 119 19.01 -5.32 9.86
C LYS A 119 18.88 -4.42 11.09
N SER A 120 19.98 -4.16 11.80
CA SER A 120 20.00 -3.30 12.98
C SER A 120 19.68 -1.83 12.68
N VAL A 121 19.84 -1.40 11.41
CA VAL A 121 19.54 -0.03 10.97
C VAL A 121 18.19 0.12 10.28
N TYR A 122 17.39 -0.96 10.19
CA TYR A 122 16.06 -0.88 9.63
C TYR A 122 15.17 0.02 10.49
N PRO A 123 14.43 0.96 9.87
CA PRO A 123 13.73 2.00 10.60
C PRO A 123 12.38 1.54 11.18
N TYR A 124 12.36 0.38 11.81
CA TYR A 124 11.19 -0.10 12.53
C TYR A 124 10.79 0.85 13.66
N GLU A 125 9.50 0.84 14.00
CA GLU A 125 9.03 1.53 15.19
C GLU A 125 9.64 0.91 16.46
N GLY A 126 10.45 1.68 17.15
CA GLY A 126 11.19 1.22 18.34
C GLY A 126 10.53 1.59 19.67
N ARG A 127 9.42 2.33 19.66
CA ARG A 127 8.70 2.73 20.87
C ARG A 127 7.75 1.62 21.30
N GLU A 128 8.01 0.97 22.42
CA GLU A 128 7.21 -0.15 22.96
C GLU A 128 5.71 0.20 23.17
N LYS A 129 5.40 1.49 23.31
CA LYS A 129 4.01 1.96 23.48
C LYS A 129 3.22 2.01 22.19
N SER A 130 3.88 1.98 21.04
CA SER A 130 3.20 1.93 19.74
C SER A 130 2.79 0.51 19.41
N THR A 131 1.63 0.37 18.81
CA THR A 131 1.15 -0.91 18.28
C THR A 131 1.94 -1.39 17.06
N ALA A 132 2.75 -0.49 16.45
CA ALA A 132 3.69 -0.80 15.37
C ALA A 132 5.07 -1.27 15.88
N TYR A 133 5.28 -1.34 17.19
CA TYR A 133 6.58 -1.72 17.77
C TYR A 133 7.07 -3.09 17.30
N VAL A 134 8.34 -3.14 16.90
CA VAL A 134 9.06 -4.39 16.60
C VAL A 134 10.37 -4.40 17.40
N SER A 135 10.53 -5.44 18.23
CA SER A 135 11.75 -5.58 19.04
C SER A 135 12.98 -5.82 18.14
N ASP A 136 14.18 -5.46 18.62
CA ASP A 136 15.42 -5.63 17.86
C ASP A 136 15.67 -7.09 17.46
N SER A 137 15.27 -8.04 18.32
CA SER A 137 15.41 -9.48 18.07
C SER A 137 14.49 -10.00 16.96
N ASP A 138 13.39 -9.31 16.68
CA ASP A 138 12.35 -9.76 15.75
C ASP A 138 12.50 -9.12 14.35
N ARG A 139 13.44 -8.17 14.20
CA ARG A 139 13.70 -7.51 12.92
C ARG A 139 14.34 -8.47 11.93
N ASP A 140 13.68 -8.71 10.81
CA ASP A 140 14.20 -9.60 9.78
C ASP A 140 14.25 -8.94 8.40
N ARG A 141 13.11 -8.48 7.87
CA ARG A 141 12.97 -7.86 6.56
C ARG A 141 12.23 -6.54 6.68
N TYR A 142 12.55 -5.59 5.82
CA TYR A 142 11.85 -4.30 5.79
C TYR A 142 11.22 -4.07 4.42
N TYR A 143 9.93 -3.74 4.40
CA TYR A 143 9.13 -3.61 3.20
C TYR A 143 8.73 -2.17 2.96
N ALA A 144 8.74 -1.76 1.68
CA ALA A 144 8.19 -0.49 1.23
C ALA A 144 6.65 -0.54 1.20
N ALA A 145 6.01 0.56 1.60
CA ALA A 145 4.55 0.62 1.73
C ALA A 145 3.82 1.08 0.45
N ALA A 146 4.56 1.51 -0.58
CA ALA A 146 3.95 2.09 -1.78
C ALA A 146 3.33 1.06 -2.73
N PHE A 147 3.68 -0.23 -2.60
CA PHE A 147 3.04 -1.34 -3.31
C PHE A 147 2.91 -2.56 -2.39
N THR A 148 1.69 -3.04 -2.25
CA THR A 148 1.38 -4.31 -1.56
C THR A 148 0.03 -4.84 -2.03
N GLY A 149 -0.23 -6.11 -1.84
CA GLY A 149 -1.52 -6.69 -2.21
C GLY A 149 -1.56 -8.20 -2.07
N GLY A 150 -2.56 -8.82 -2.68
CA GLY A 150 -2.75 -10.25 -2.70
C GLY A 150 -4.22 -10.64 -2.74
N LYS A 151 -4.55 -11.88 -2.34
CA LYS A 151 -5.94 -12.32 -2.28
C LYS A 151 -6.78 -11.38 -1.43
N SER A 152 -7.94 -10.97 -1.97
CA SER A 152 -8.82 -9.98 -1.34
C SER A 152 -9.09 -10.27 0.15
N LYS A 153 -9.39 -11.54 0.49
CA LYS A 153 -9.64 -11.94 1.87
C LYS A 153 -8.45 -11.63 2.81
N ASN A 154 -7.22 -11.90 2.36
CA ASN A 154 -6.02 -11.71 3.17
C ASN A 154 -5.65 -10.22 3.26
N PHE A 155 -5.77 -9.49 2.15
CA PHE A 155 -5.56 -8.06 2.10
C PHE A 155 -6.53 -7.32 3.03
N LEU A 156 -7.82 -7.65 2.99
CA LEU A 156 -8.83 -7.04 3.85
C LEU A 156 -8.62 -7.37 5.34
N LYS A 157 -8.13 -8.57 5.65
CA LYS A 157 -7.73 -8.91 7.03
C LYS A 157 -6.53 -8.07 7.49
N MET A 158 -5.54 -7.90 6.62
CA MET A 158 -4.40 -7.01 6.88
C MET A 158 -4.85 -5.58 7.12
N ALA A 159 -5.68 -5.03 6.23
CA ALA A 159 -6.21 -3.67 6.34
C ALA A 159 -6.98 -3.45 7.64
N GLU A 160 -7.79 -4.42 8.07
CA GLU A 160 -8.54 -4.37 9.34
C GLU A 160 -7.59 -4.29 10.55
N ILE A 161 -6.58 -5.16 10.60
CA ILE A 161 -5.63 -5.19 11.72
C ILE A 161 -4.79 -3.91 11.76
N ILE A 162 -4.27 -3.46 10.60
CA ILE A 162 -3.46 -2.22 10.54
C ILE A 162 -4.31 -1.01 10.93
N SER A 163 -5.52 -0.89 10.40
CA SER A 163 -6.44 0.21 10.74
C SER A 163 -6.75 0.26 12.23
N ALA A 164 -7.00 -0.88 12.87
CA ALA A 164 -7.24 -0.95 14.31
C ALA A 164 -6.01 -0.47 15.11
N ARG A 165 -4.81 -0.89 14.72
CA ARG A 165 -3.54 -0.47 15.35
C ARG A 165 -3.29 1.03 15.21
N VAL A 166 -3.50 1.59 14.02
CA VAL A 166 -3.39 3.03 13.78
C VAL A 166 -4.35 3.79 14.69
N SER A 167 -5.61 3.35 14.80
CA SER A 167 -6.60 3.99 15.64
C SER A 167 -6.22 3.92 17.13
N GLU A 168 -5.72 2.79 17.60
CA GLU A 168 -5.24 2.63 18.99
C GLU A 168 -4.05 3.54 19.29
N ASP A 169 -3.08 3.65 18.38
CA ASP A 169 -1.94 4.55 18.53
C ASP A 169 -2.40 6.02 18.58
N GLU A 170 -3.34 6.42 17.72
CA GLU A 170 -3.89 7.78 17.74
C GLU A 170 -4.61 8.10 19.07
N GLU A 171 -5.42 7.18 19.58
CA GLU A 171 -6.09 7.33 20.89
C GLU A 171 -5.08 7.53 22.04
N ASN A 172 -3.89 6.94 21.89
CA ASN A 172 -2.77 7.10 22.84
C ASN A 172 -1.85 8.27 22.51
N GLY A 173 -2.17 9.09 21.50
CA GLY A 173 -1.37 10.25 21.08
C GLY A 173 -0.05 9.83 20.39
N ILE A 174 0.00 8.66 19.79
CA ILE A 174 1.18 8.11 19.11
C ILE A 174 0.94 8.16 17.60
N ILE A 175 1.94 8.66 16.87
CA ILE A 175 2.06 8.50 15.42
C ILE A 175 3.33 7.69 15.18
N ALA A 176 3.21 6.53 14.54
CA ALA A 176 4.35 5.67 14.24
C ALA A 176 5.37 6.39 13.34
N VAL A 177 6.65 6.09 13.52
CA VAL A 177 7.78 6.86 12.94
C VAL A 177 7.69 6.99 11.41
N TRP A 178 7.27 5.93 10.73
CA TRP A 178 7.04 5.88 9.27
C TRP A 178 5.57 5.59 8.93
N HIS A 179 4.65 6.10 9.76
CA HIS A 179 3.22 6.08 9.54
C HIS A 179 2.67 4.68 9.19
N ASP A 180 2.02 4.55 8.02
CA ASP A 180 1.50 3.28 7.51
C ASP A 180 2.58 2.22 7.29
N GLU A 181 3.79 2.62 6.85
CA GLU A 181 4.90 1.69 6.62
C GLU A 181 5.36 1.01 7.92
N SER A 182 5.38 1.73 9.05
CA SER A 182 5.68 1.12 10.34
C SER A 182 4.67 0.04 10.72
N HIS A 183 3.37 0.32 10.53
CA HIS A 183 2.31 -0.64 10.83
C HIS A 183 2.28 -1.82 9.85
N LEU A 184 2.57 -1.57 8.55
CA LEU A 184 2.71 -2.62 7.55
C LEU A 184 3.86 -3.57 7.91
N ASN A 185 5.02 -3.02 8.24
CA ASN A 185 6.19 -3.81 8.63
C ASN A 185 5.96 -4.59 9.93
N LYS A 186 5.22 -4.03 10.90
CA LYS A 186 4.75 -4.78 12.07
C LYS A 186 3.85 -5.94 11.68
N TYR A 187 2.91 -5.72 10.78
CA TYR A 187 2.02 -6.78 10.30
C TYR A 187 2.79 -7.88 9.57
N PHE A 188 3.69 -7.53 8.66
CA PHE A 188 4.49 -8.49 7.91
C PHE A 188 5.53 -9.23 8.75
N ASN A 189 5.98 -8.65 9.83
CA ASN A 189 6.80 -9.35 10.81
C ASN A 189 6.03 -10.50 11.51
N GLU A 190 4.74 -10.31 11.75
CA GLU A 190 3.86 -11.34 12.36
C GLU A 190 3.28 -12.31 11.33
N TYR A 191 3.00 -11.83 10.11
CA TYR A 191 2.39 -12.57 9.01
C TYR A 191 3.20 -12.34 7.73
N PRO A 192 4.32 -13.04 7.55
CA PRO A 192 5.23 -12.80 6.43
C PRO A 192 4.55 -12.95 5.07
N PRO A 193 4.70 -11.96 4.16
CA PRO A 193 4.22 -12.06 2.79
C PRO A 193 5.19 -12.87 1.93
N VAL A 194 4.82 -13.08 0.66
CA VAL A 194 5.81 -13.44 -0.37
C VAL A 194 6.63 -12.21 -0.72
N ASP A 195 7.97 -12.35 -0.65
CA ASP A 195 8.89 -11.25 -0.94
C ASP A 195 8.95 -10.96 -2.43
N LEU A 196 8.67 -9.73 -2.79
CA LEU A 196 9.03 -9.19 -4.10
C LEU A 196 10.37 -8.46 -4.02
N PRO A 197 11.22 -8.58 -5.05
CA PRO A 197 12.51 -7.89 -5.05
C PRO A 197 12.36 -6.37 -5.11
N PRO A 198 13.38 -5.59 -4.71
CA PRO A 198 13.34 -4.13 -4.71
C PRO A 198 13.02 -3.50 -6.07
N SER A 199 13.24 -4.22 -7.17
CA SER A 199 12.91 -3.76 -8.53
C SER A 199 11.44 -3.39 -8.74
N TYR A 200 10.54 -3.90 -7.88
CA TYR A 200 9.12 -3.52 -7.91
C TYR A 200 8.84 -2.11 -7.33
N MET A 201 9.80 -1.52 -6.64
CA MET A 201 9.68 -0.18 -6.01
C MET A 201 11.02 0.57 -6.07
N PHE A 202 11.74 0.48 -7.20
CA PHE A 202 13.06 1.08 -7.30
C PHE A 202 12.95 2.60 -7.54
N PRO A 203 13.59 3.45 -6.72
CA PRO A 203 13.55 4.90 -6.91
C PRO A 203 14.17 5.33 -8.23
N GLU A 204 13.50 6.22 -8.97
CA GLU A 204 13.95 6.70 -10.28
C GLU A 204 15.36 7.35 -10.21
N GLU A 205 15.65 8.06 -9.11
CA GLU A 205 16.94 8.72 -8.90
C GLU A 205 18.13 7.74 -8.87
N LEU A 206 17.89 6.46 -8.62
CA LEU A 206 18.91 5.42 -8.58
C LEU A 206 19.07 4.68 -9.91
N MET A 207 18.17 4.89 -10.87
CA MET A 207 18.22 4.22 -12.19
C MET A 207 19.32 4.75 -13.12
N GLY A 208 19.95 5.86 -12.79
CA GLY A 208 20.95 6.56 -13.62
C GLY A 208 22.41 6.41 -13.21
N ASN A 209 22.74 5.53 -12.26
CA ASN A 209 24.12 5.35 -11.74
C ASN A 209 24.69 3.98 -12.09
#